data_a99b01cf647523880e283061b2c27bf4
#
_entry.id   a99b01cf647523880e283061b2c27bf4
#
_cell.length_a   1.000
_cell.length_b   1.000
_cell.length_c   1.000
_cell.angle_alpha   90.00
_cell.angle_beta   90.00
_cell.angle_gamma   90.00
#
_symmetry.space_group_name_H-M   'P 1'
#
loop_
_entity.id
_entity.type
_entity.pdbx_description
1 polymer ?
#
loop_
_entity_poly.entity_id
_entity_poly.type
_entity_poly.pdbx_seq_one_letter_code
_entity_poly.pdbx_strand_id
1 'polypeptide(L)'
;MKNINELNYSTVRITSRLKNGVSTGTGFIVRYAEQFRDGQYLNVPSIVTNKHVIDGAVDITVRFHTANIINGKKTNSQCEFVVSTDEFFMHPDEDVDLCAMPIASLYKMTEKDNIKPYYYGISLKQIPHDDKLNSFLPTEDIIVVGYPGMN
;
A
#
# COMPACT_ATOMS: atom_id res chain seq x y z
N MET A 1 -1.89 -11.27 12.37
CA MET A 1 -0.79 -11.50 11.41
C MET A 1 -0.16 -12.82 11.79
N LYS A 2 -0.20 -13.81 10.90
CA LYS A 2 0.24 -15.18 11.23
C LYS A 2 1.71 -15.45 10.86
N ASN A 3 2.32 -14.59 10.05
CA ASN A 3 3.67 -14.84 9.54
C ASN A 3 4.38 -13.51 9.19
N ILE A 4 5.63 -13.37 9.59
CA ILE A 4 6.49 -12.20 9.28
C ILE A 4 6.64 -12.01 7.75
N ASN A 5 6.54 -13.09 6.97
CA ASN A 5 6.60 -13.03 5.51
C ASN A 5 5.40 -12.26 4.90
N GLU A 6 4.26 -12.16 5.59
CA GLU A 6 3.12 -11.38 5.13
C GLU A 6 3.40 -9.87 5.16
N LEU A 7 4.26 -9.42 6.09
CA LEU A 7 4.67 -8.02 6.18
C LEU A 7 5.36 -7.52 4.91
N ASN A 8 6.16 -8.37 4.27
CA ASN A 8 6.85 -8.01 3.02
C ASN A 8 5.88 -7.71 1.87
N TYR A 9 4.63 -8.19 1.99
CA TYR A 9 3.57 -7.95 1.00
C TYR A 9 2.55 -6.91 1.45
N SER A 10 2.72 -6.34 2.66
CA SER A 10 1.88 -5.24 3.15
C SER A 10 2.38 -3.88 2.69
N THR A 11 3.57 -3.82 2.08
CA THR A 11 4.18 -2.60 1.58
C THR A 11 4.43 -2.65 0.09
N VAL A 12 4.43 -1.49 -0.54
CA VAL A 12 4.74 -1.30 -1.95
C VAL A 12 5.79 -0.20 -2.11
N ARG A 13 6.66 -0.36 -3.08
CA ARG A 13 7.60 0.69 -3.46
C ARG A 13 6.87 1.71 -4.34
N ILE A 14 7.02 2.97 -3.98
CA ILE A 14 6.55 4.12 -4.75
C ILE A 14 7.78 4.82 -5.30
N THR A 15 7.75 5.12 -6.59
CA THR A 15 8.77 5.91 -7.27
C THR A 15 8.09 7.07 -7.97
N SER A 16 8.38 8.28 -7.55
CA SER A 16 7.82 9.51 -8.09
C SER A 16 8.83 10.19 -9.01
N ARG A 17 8.50 10.34 -10.27
CA ARG A 17 9.32 11.08 -11.23
C ARG A 17 8.98 12.56 -11.11
N LEU A 18 9.96 13.35 -10.72
CA LEU A 18 9.87 14.79 -10.61
C LEU A 18 10.45 15.45 -11.86
N LYS A 19 10.25 16.76 -12.03
CA LYS A 19 10.86 17.53 -13.13
C LYS A 19 12.38 17.46 -13.12
N ASN A 20 12.99 17.42 -11.93
CA ASN A 20 14.45 17.48 -11.73
C ASN A 20 14.99 16.29 -10.92
N GLY A 21 14.39 15.12 -11.08
CA GLY A 21 14.87 13.93 -10.36
C GLY A 21 13.83 12.89 -10.10
N VAL A 22 14.16 11.97 -9.18
CA VAL A 22 13.31 10.86 -8.76
C VAL A 22 13.28 10.84 -7.25
N SER A 23 12.10 10.70 -6.68
CA SER A 23 11.89 10.42 -5.26
C SER A 23 11.40 8.98 -5.10
N THR A 24 11.76 8.34 -4.00
CA THR A 24 11.27 7.00 -3.65
C THR A 24 10.69 7.00 -2.26
N GLY A 25 9.65 6.21 -2.06
CA GLY A 25 9.00 6.07 -0.78
C GLY A 25 8.32 4.71 -0.62
N THR A 26 7.69 4.53 0.52
CA THR A 26 6.93 3.35 0.86
C THR A 26 5.45 3.68 0.94
N GLY A 27 4.62 2.87 0.28
CA GLY A 27 3.20 2.79 0.58
C GLY A 27 2.91 1.51 1.34
N PHE A 28 1.87 1.50 2.17
CA PHE A 28 1.36 0.30 2.81
C PHE A 28 -0.11 0.09 2.48
N ILE A 29 -0.54 -1.18 2.45
CA ILE A 29 -1.89 -1.51 2.03
C ILE A 29 -2.80 -1.60 3.25
N VAL A 30 -3.85 -0.78 3.26
CA VAL A 30 -4.90 -0.78 4.29
C VAL A 30 -6.22 -1.23 3.66
N ARG A 31 -6.96 -2.05 4.38
CA ARG A 31 -8.32 -2.45 4.02
C ARG A 31 -9.32 -1.53 4.68
N TYR A 32 -9.88 -0.61 3.90
CA TYR A 32 -10.97 0.26 4.33
C TYR A 32 -12.33 -0.39 4.16
N ALA A 33 -13.33 0.15 4.85
CA ALA A 33 -14.74 -0.24 4.74
C ALA A 33 -14.95 -1.76 4.83
N GLU A 34 -14.23 -2.41 5.73
CA GLU A 34 -14.34 -3.85 5.95
C GLU A 34 -15.73 -4.21 6.46
N GLN A 35 -16.43 -5.07 5.72
CA GLN A 35 -17.76 -5.55 6.09
C GLN A 35 -17.95 -7.01 5.65
N PHE A 36 -18.79 -7.73 6.38
CA PHE A 36 -19.24 -9.06 6.01
C PHE A 36 -20.69 -8.97 5.55
N ARG A 37 -20.95 -9.29 4.29
CA ARG A 37 -22.27 -9.23 3.68
C ARG A 37 -22.48 -10.40 2.76
N ASP A 38 -23.67 -11.04 2.83
CA ASP A 38 -24.09 -12.14 1.98
C ASP A 38 -23.06 -13.30 1.88
N GLY A 39 -22.42 -13.62 3.01
CA GLY A 39 -21.41 -14.67 3.06
C GLY A 39 -20.03 -14.27 2.52
N GLN A 40 -19.85 -13.01 2.12
CA GLN A 40 -18.61 -12.50 1.55
C GLN A 40 -18.00 -11.41 2.43
N TYR A 41 -16.67 -11.42 2.47
CA TYR A 41 -15.89 -10.37 3.12
C TYR A 41 -15.51 -9.30 2.09
N LEU A 42 -16.06 -8.11 2.26
CA LEU A 42 -15.87 -6.98 1.36
C LEU A 42 -14.96 -5.94 2.03
N ASN A 43 -14.11 -5.32 1.25
CA ASN A 43 -13.28 -4.20 1.68
C ASN A 43 -12.82 -3.37 0.47
N VAL A 44 -12.28 -2.18 0.75
CA VAL A 44 -11.64 -1.32 -0.24
C VAL A 44 -10.15 -1.27 0.09
N PRO A 45 -9.31 -2.11 -0.56
CA PRO A 45 -7.88 -2.05 -0.35
C PRO A 45 -7.32 -0.78 -0.97
N SER A 46 -6.50 -0.07 -0.20
CA SER A 46 -5.91 1.20 -0.64
C SER A 46 -4.45 1.26 -0.25
N ILE A 47 -3.64 1.89 -1.10
CA ILE A 47 -2.28 2.29 -0.76
C ILE A 47 -2.39 3.54 0.11
N VAL A 48 -1.72 3.55 1.26
CA VAL A 48 -1.52 4.73 2.10
C VAL A 48 -0.05 5.09 2.06
N THR A 49 0.25 6.35 1.83
CA THR A 49 1.62 6.89 1.82
C THR A 49 1.62 8.34 2.30
N ASN A 50 2.80 8.95 2.38
CA ASN A 50 2.94 10.36 2.73
C ASN A 50 2.69 11.26 1.51
N LYS A 51 2.10 12.44 1.75
CA LYS A 51 1.88 13.46 0.70
C LYS A 51 3.20 13.84 0.03
N HIS A 52 4.26 14.07 0.84
CA HIS A 52 5.57 14.47 0.30
C HIS A 52 6.23 13.43 -0.62
N VAL A 53 5.82 12.15 -0.56
CA VAL A 53 6.34 11.10 -1.45
C VAL A 53 5.86 11.31 -2.89
N ILE A 54 4.65 11.89 -3.07
CA ILE A 54 4.01 12.07 -4.37
C ILE A 54 3.94 13.54 -4.80
N ASP A 55 4.31 14.46 -3.92
CA ASP A 55 4.23 15.90 -4.19
C ASP A 55 5.13 16.30 -5.36
N GLY A 56 4.58 17.11 -6.28
CA GLY A 56 5.28 17.57 -7.47
C GLY A 56 5.64 16.48 -8.48
N ALA A 57 5.12 15.25 -8.33
CA ALA A 57 5.36 14.18 -9.27
C ALA A 57 4.69 14.44 -10.63
N VAL A 58 5.43 14.18 -11.70
CA VAL A 58 4.93 14.15 -13.08
C VAL A 58 4.17 12.85 -13.34
N ASP A 59 4.72 11.76 -12.85
CA ASP A 59 4.07 10.45 -12.76
C ASP A 59 4.59 9.68 -11.54
N ILE A 60 3.83 8.69 -11.13
CA ILE A 60 4.11 7.86 -9.95
C ILE A 60 4.07 6.40 -10.40
N THR A 61 5.14 5.68 -10.16
CA THR A 61 5.21 4.24 -10.39
C THR A 61 5.04 3.49 -9.08
N VAL A 62 4.06 2.59 -9.02
CA VAL A 62 3.82 1.69 -7.89
C VAL A 62 4.15 0.27 -8.29
N ARG A 63 4.98 -0.41 -7.50
CA ARG A 63 5.44 -1.76 -7.79
C ARG A 63 4.81 -2.78 -6.84
N PHE A 64 4.18 -3.81 -7.42
CA PHE A 64 3.59 -4.93 -6.71
C PHE A 64 4.24 -6.25 -7.09
N HIS A 65 4.25 -7.19 -6.15
CA HIS A 65 4.33 -8.60 -6.50
C HIS A 65 3.05 -9.02 -7.25
N THR A 66 3.11 -10.11 -8.00
CA THR A 66 1.96 -10.58 -8.76
C THR A 66 1.46 -11.94 -8.27
N ALA A 67 0.18 -12.18 -8.48
CA ALA A 67 -0.45 -13.48 -8.36
C ALA A 67 -1.19 -13.84 -9.65
N ASN A 68 -1.32 -15.12 -9.91
CA ASN A 68 -2.16 -15.62 -10.98
C ASN A 68 -3.65 -15.39 -10.63
N ILE A 69 -4.42 -14.86 -11.58
CA ILE A 69 -5.85 -14.54 -11.36
C ILE A 69 -6.66 -15.81 -11.07
N ILE A 70 -6.37 -16.93 -11.76
CA ILE A 70 -7.20 -18.13 -11.72
C ILE A 70 -7.08 -18.84 -10.37
N ASN A 71 -5.86 -19.04 -9.87
CA ASN A 71 -5.62 -19.82 -8.66
C ASN A 71 -5.16 -18.99 -7.43
N GLY A 72 -4.98 -17.67 -7.60
CA GLY A 72 -4.57 -16.76 -6.53
C GLY A 72 -3.15 -16.95 -6.02
N LYS A 73 -2.37 -17.90 -6.58
CA LYS A 73 -1.01 -18.18 -6.11
C LYS A 73 -0.06 -17.05 -6.52
N LYS A 74 0.77 -16.63 -5.57
CA LYS A 74 1.85 -15.68 -5.82
C LYS A 74 2.79 -16.23 -6.89
N THR A 75 3.17 -15.37 -7.83
CA THR A 75 4.21 -15.65 -8.83
C THR A 75 5.57 -15.11 -8.36
N ASN A 76 6.62 -15.38 -9.09
CA ASN A 76 7.95 -14.79 -8.85
C ASN A 76 8.15 -13.47 -9.60
N SER A 77 7.09 -12.96 -10.23
CA SER A 77 7.12 -11.73 -11.02
C SER A 77 6.64 -10.53 -10.19
N GLN A 78 6.97 -9.36 -10.70
CA GLN A 78 6.46 -8.08 -10.23
C GLN A 78 5.83 -7.34 -11.39
N CYS A 79 4.90 -6.45 -11.10
CA CYS A 79 4.32 -5.51 -12.06
C CYS A 79 4.43 -4.08 -11.53
N GLU A 80 4.54 -3.16 -12.46
CA GLU A 80 4.58 -1.73 -12.20
C GLU A 80 3.33 -1.09 -12.80
N PHE A 81 2.76 -0.17 -12.04
CA PHE A 81 1.62 0.63 -12.46
C PHE A 81 2.04 2.10 -12.44
N VAL A 82 1.80 2.78 -13.54
CA VAL A 82 1.99 4.23 -13.61
C VAL A 82 0.64 4.87 -13.34
N VAL A 83 0.60 5.72 -12.31
CA VAL A 83 -0.60 6.41 -11.83
C VAL A 83 -0.34 7.92 -11.72
N SER A 84 -1.41 8.69 -11.69
CA SER A 84 -1.37 10.14 -11.49
C SER A 84 -1.51 10.50 -10.01
N THR A 85 -1.02 11.68 -9.62
CA THR A 85 -1.29 12.28 -8.31
C THR A 85 -2.78 12.47 -8.06
N ASP A 86 -3.59 12.69 -9.10
CA ASP A 86 -5.04 12.87 -9.01
C ASP A 86 -5.79 11.60 -8.56
N GLU A 87 -5.15 10.43 -8.61
CA GLU A 87 -5.72 9.18 -8.11
C GLU A 87 -5.60 9.06 -6.58
N PHE A 88 -4.84 9.95 -5.94
CA PHE A 88 -4.65 9.97 -4.49
C PHE A 88 -5.59 10.97 -3.82
N PHE A 89 -6.27 10.51 -2.78
CA PHE A 89 -7.06 11.32 -1.87
C PHE A 89 -6.17 11.82 -0.75
N MET A 90 -5.96 13.12 -0.68
CA MET A 90 -5.17 13.76 0.37
C MET A 90 -5.94 13.78 1.69
N HIS A 91 -5.25 13.61 2.81
CA HIS A 91 -5.87 13.85 4.11
C HIS A 91 -6.36 15.31 4.18
N PRO A 92 -7.60 15.56 4.65
CA PRO A 92 -8.20 16.91 4.64
C PRO A 92 -7.49 17.90 5.56
N ASP A 93 -6.84 17.42 6.61
CA ASP A 93 -5.99 18.22 7.48
C ASP A 93 -4.62 18.39 6.81
N GLU A 94 -4.20 19.64 6.60
CA GLU A 94 -2.95 19.97 5.93
C GLU A 94 -1.73 19.55 6.74
N ASP A 95 -1.82 19.55 8.07
CA ASP A 95 -0.75 19.15 8.97
C ASP A 95 -0.54 17.62 9.00
N VAL A 96 -1.48 16.86 8.46
CA VAL A 96 -1.37 15.39 8.34
C VAL A 96 -0.77 15.03 6.97
N ASP A 97 0.46 14.57 6.97
CA ASP A 97 1.22 14.18 5.78
C ASP A 97 0.84 12.75 5.32
N LEU A 98 -0.45 12.54 5.04
CA LEU A 98 -0.97 11.26 4.54
C LEU A 98 -1.88 11.45 3.33
N CYS A 99 -1.81 10.49 2.41
CA CYS A 99 -2.74 10.34 1.30
C CYS A 99 -3.02 8.85 1.03
N ALA A 100 -4.11 8.58 0.32
CA ALA A 100 -4.52 7.21 0.02
C ALA A 100 -5.04 7.07 -1.41
N MET A 101 -4.74 5.95 -2.06
CA MET A 101 -5.22 5.59 -3.39
C MET A 101 -5.87 4.20 -3.35
N PRO A 102 -7.17 4.05 -3.69
CA PRO A 102 -7.79 2.74 -3.89
C PRO A 102 -7.12 1.99 -5.05
N ILE A 103 -6.81 0.70 -4.84
CA ILE A 103 -6.10 -0.09 -5.86
C ILE A 103 -7.02 -0.81 -6.85
N ALA A 104 -8.33 -0.58 -6.78
CA ALA A 104 -9.31 -1.27 -7.64
C ALA A 104 -9.06 -1.02 -9.14
N SER A 105 -8.62 0.17 -9.52
CA SER A 105 -8.27 0.52 -10.91
C SER A 105 -7.12 -0.31 -11.45
N LEU A 106 -6.16 -0.70 -10.60
CA LEU A 106 -4.98 -1.44 -11.01
C LEU A 106 -5.31 -2.87 -11.48
N TYR A 107 -6.39 -3.46 -10.96
CA TYR A 107 -6.83 -4.79 -11.39
C TYR A 107 -7.21 -4.82 -12.87
N LYS A 108 -7.88 -3.77 -13.36
CA LYS A 108 -8.28 -3.66 -14.77
C LYS A 108 -7.08 -3.61 -15.72
N MET A 109 -5.95 -3.07 -15.24
CA MET A 109 -4.74 -2.94 -16.05
C MET A 109 -4.04 -4.28 -16.30
N THR A 110 -4.28 -5.29 -15.46
CA THR A 110 -3.59 -6.59 -15.49
C THR A 110 -4.48 -7.76 -15.92
N GLU A 111 -5.78 -7.54 -16.15
CA GLU A 111 -6.71 -8.60 -16.55
C GLU A 111 -6.25 -9.38 -17.78
N LYS A 112 -5.70 -8.67 -18.77
CA LYS A 112 -5.26 -9.26 -20.05
C LYS A 112 -4.08 -10.23 -19.88
N ASP A 113 -3.28 -10.05 -18.84
CA ASP A 113 -2.06 -10.83 -18.59
C ASP A 113 -2.29 -12.01 -17.64
N ASN A 114 -3.56 -12.25 -17.22
CA ASN A 114 -3.94 -13.25 -16.22
C ASN A 114 -3.19 -13.13 -14.89
N ILE A 115 -2.76 -11.92 -14.56
CA ILE A 115 -2.10 -11.58 -13.29
C ILE A 115 -2.91 -10.52 -12.54
N LYS A 116 -2.68 -10.44 -11.24
CA LYS A 116 -3.21 -9.39 -10.38
C LYS A 116 -2.17 -8.96 -9.35
N PRO A 117 -2.28 -7.76 -8.78
CA PRO A 117 -1.48 -7.36 -7.64
C PRO A 117 -1.60 -8.37 -6.50
N TYR A 118 -0.45 -8.78 -5.94
CA TYR A 118 -0.38 -9.62 -4.75
C TYR A 118 0.07 -8.80 -3.55
N TYR A 119 -0.75 -8.75 -2.53
CA TYR A 119 -0.50 -7.96 -1.33
C TYR A 119 -1.17 -8.59 -0.10
N TYR A 120 -0.70 -8.18 1.06
CA TYR A 120 -1.38 -8.36 2.33
C TYR A 120 -1.92 -7.00 2.80
N GLY A 121 -3.23 -6.88 2.97
CA GLY A 121 -3.84 -5.64 3.47
C GLY A 121 -3.96 -5.65 4.99
N ILE A 122 -3.51 -4.59 5.62
CA ILE A 122 -3.65 -4.36 7.06
C ILE A 122 -5.10 -3.95 7.35
N SER A 123 -5.77 -4.62 8.27
CA SER A 123 -7.08 -4.20 8.77
C SER A 123 -6.93 -3.00 9.70
N LEU A 124 -7.86 -2.05 9.64
CA LEU A 124 -7.92 -0.94 10.61
C LEU A 124 -7.99 -1.44 12.06
N LYS A 125 -8.56 -2.61 12.29
CA LYS A 125 -8.60 -3.25 13.61
C LYS A 125 -7.22 -3.72 14.13
N GLN A 126 -6.24 -3.84 13.24
CA GLN A 126 -4.86 -4.20 13.59
C GLN A 126 -4.01 -2.98 13.96
N ILE A 127 -4.48 -1.78 13.66
CA ILE A 127 -3.83 -0.53 14.05
C ILE A 127 -4.16 -0.29 15.53
N PRO A 128 -3.16 -0.22 16.40
CA PRO A 128 -3.39 -0.06 17.83
C PRO A 128 -3.97 1.34 18.13
N HIS A 129 -4.95 1.39 19.03
CA HIS A 129 -5.43 2.63 19.62
C HIS A 129 -4.46 3.16 20.69
N ASP A 130 -4.63 4.40 21.09
CA ASP A 130 -3.75 5.12 22.03
C ASP A 130 -3.48 4.33 23.32
N ASP A 131 -4.51 3.73 23.92
CA ASP A 131 -4.37 2.92 25.13
C ASP A 131 -3.38 1.76 24.93
N LYS A 132 -3.43 1.13 23.74
CA LYS A 132 -2.52 0.04 23.40
C LYS A 132 -1.12 0.56 23.11
N LEU A 133 -1.00 1.69 22.41
CA LEU A 133 0.29 2.33 22.15
C LEU A 133 0.99 2.71 23.46
N ASN A 134 0.24 3.30 24.41
CA ASN A 134 0.75 3.70 25.72
C ASN A 134 1.12 2.50 26.62
N SER A 135 0.67 1.30 26.29
CA SER A 135 1.01 0.07 27.03
C SER A 135 2.34 -0.57 26.61
N PHE A 136 2.94 -0.13 25.50
CA PHE A 136 4.23 -0.64 25.06
C PHE A 136 5.37 -0.14 25.95
N LEU A 137 6.30 -1.03 26.24
CA LEU A 137 7.49 -0.69 27.01
C LEU A 137 8.57 -0.09 26.09
N PRO A 138 9.40 0.84 26.58
CA PRO A 138 10.49 1.42 25.78
C PRO A 138 11.53 0.40 25.26
N THR A 139 11.52 -0.81 25.80
CA THR A 139 12.45 -1.90 25.46
C THR A 139 11.82 -2.98 24.58
N GLU A 140 10.60 -2.78 24.08
CA GLU A 140 9.99 -3.74 23.18
C GLU A 140 10.64 -3.70 21.79
N ASP A 141 10.82 -4.88 21.19
CA ASP A 141 11.32 -5.01 19.83
C ASP A 141 10.27 -4.52 18.82
N ILE A 142 10.73 -3.78 17.81
CA ILE A 142 9.92 -3.33 16.69
C ILE A 142 10.47 -3.86 15.37
N ILE A 143 9.59 -4.10 14.42
CA ILE A 143 9.95 -4.45 13.04
C ILE A 143 9.55 -3.30 12.14
N VAL A 144 10.53 -2.78 11.40
CA VAL A 144 10.29 -1.74 10.39
C VAL A 144 10.36 -2.38 9.01
N VAL A 145 9.32 -2.19 8.21
CA VAL A 145 9.25 -2.70 6.83
C VAL A 145 9.01 -1.53 5.90
N GLY A 146 9.82 -1.45 4.84
CA GLY A 146 9.68 -0.37 3.86
C GLY A 146 10.82 -0.37 2.83
N TYR A 147 10.76 0.60 1.95
CA TYR A 147 11.76 0.83 0.91
C TYR A 147 12.52 2.11 1.25
N PRO A 148 13.78 2.02 1.72
CA PRO A 148 14.57 3.21 2.02
C PRO A 148 14.78 4.02 0.75
N GLY A 149 14.72 5.35 0.88
CA GLY A 149 15.11 6.25 -0.20
C GLY A 149 16.58 5.98 -0.58
N MET A 150 16.85 5.91 -1.88
CA MET A 150 18.24 5.97 -2.34
C MET A 150 18.62 7.46 -2.39
N ASN A 151 19.51 7.86 -1.50
CA ASN A 151 20.19 9.16 -1.54
C ASN A 151 21.21 9.16 -2.67
#